data_539092b9e6671e19cbde855f152fa38c
#
_entry.id   539092b9e6671e19cbde855f152fa38c
#
_cell.length_a   1.000
_cell.length_b   1.000
_cell.length_c   1.000
_cell.angle_alpha   90.00
_cell.angle_beta   90.00
_cell.angle_gamma   90.00
#
_symmetry.space_group_name_H-M   'P 1'
#
loop_
_entity.id
_entity.type
_entity.pdbx_description
1 polymer ?
#
loop_
_entity_poly.entity_id
_entity_poly.type
_entity_poly.pdbx_seq_one_letter_code
_entity_poly.pdbx_strand_id
1 'polypeptide(L)'
;MTTIGALESLFNRLGELRTESRNGQTLVVMRASGCAREEEQVASLRQNIDAVLTPMVAPAQGESYRLSRLDYGLILNDKSEAAREFIPNVKVALFKVLSKIGAGGGAAQPTANNSGLVFEHYNLDVDFAAAAKIVVGYGKAAKGGQGNEGGDRELTEHDLKKLIDGYRKLGPDKFLNTFCRGQQICVMPERGPIKTKMTEYFIGIDSLKKPFFDGVDLSENSDRFGELTKILDTIM
;
A
#
# COMPACT_ATOMS: atom_id res chain seq x y z
N MET A 1 15.56 -17.05 5.73
CA MET A 1 15.98 -15.63 5.90
C MET A 1 14.89 -14.92 6.68
N THR A 2 15.21 -14.19 7.75
CA THR A 2 14.22 -13.40 8.51
C THR A 2 13.79 -12.19 7.71
N THR A 3 12.59 -11.61 7.99
CA THR A 3 12.12 -10.40 7.31
C THR A 3 13.10 -9.22 7.49
N ILE A 4 13.70 -9.07 8.68
CA ILE A 4 14.71 -8.03 8.96
C ILE A 4 15.94 -8.22 8.08
N GLY A 5 16.48 -9.43 7.98
CA GLY A 5 17.63 -9.70 7.11
C GLY A 5 17.33 -9.49 5.61
N ALA A 6 16.09 -9.74 5.17
CA ALA A 6 15.68 -9.46 3.80
C ALA A 6 15.58 -7.95 3.52
N LEU A 7 15.06 -7.16 4.48
CA LEU A 7 15.03 -5.70 4.39
C LEU A 7 16.43 -5.09 4.38
N GLU A 8 17.35 -5.58 5.24
CA GLU A 8 18.74 -5.12 5.24
C GLU A 8 19.43 -5.42 3.91
N SER A 9 19.19 -6.61 3.35
CA SER A 9 19.71 -6.98 2.02
C SER A 9 19.17 -6.06 0.93
N LEU A 10 17.88 -5.73 0.94
CA LEU A 10 17.28 -4.80 -0.02
C LEU A 10 17.86 -3.37 0.16
N PHE A 11 18.06 -2.92 1.39
CA PHE A 11 18.71 -1.63 1.65
C PHE A 11 20.12 -1.55 1.08
N ASN A 12 20.92 -2.59 1.32
CA ASN A 12 22.28 -2.67 0.78
C ASN A 12 22.25 -2.67 -0.75
N ARG A 13 21.33 -3.44 -1.36
CA ARG A 13 21.17 -3.50 -2.81
C ARG A 13 20.76 -2.15 -3.41
N LEU A 14 19.82 -1.43 -2.80
CA LEU A 14 19.48 -0.07 -3.21
C LEU A 14 20.66 0.90 -3.03
N GLY A 15 21.48 0.72 -1.98
CA GLY A 15 22.71 1.47 -1.78
C GLY A 15 23.73 1.26 -2.91
N GLU A 16 23.94 0.02 -3.34
CA GLU A 16 24.76 -0.34 -4.49
C GLU A 16 24.23 0.29 -5.77
N LEU A 17 22.92 0.11 -6.05
CA LEU A 17 22.27 0.69 -7.23
C LEU A 17 22.25 2.22 -7.23
N ARG A 18 22.48 2.87 -6.10
CA ARG A 18 22.66 4.33 -6.05
C ARG A 18 23.97 4.77 -6.66
N THR A 19 25.02 3.96 -6.54
CA THR A 19 26.39 4.25 -7.02
C THR A 19 26.69 3.63 -8.37
N GLU A 20 26.01 2.54 -8.71
CA GLU A 20 26.11 1.86 -10.00
C GLU A 20 25.16 2.47 -11.05
N SER A 21 25.32 2.04 -12.30
CA SER A 21 24.37 2.39 -13.35
C SER A 21 23.02 1.70 -13.07
N ARG A 22 21.98 2.47 -12.75
CA ARG A 22 20.61 2.00 -12.48
C ARG A 22 19.84 1.64 -13.75
N ASN A 23 20.47 1.79 -14.88
CA ASN A 23 19.89 1.78 -16.24
C ASN A 23 18.95 0.59 -16.45
N GLY A 24 17.64 0.84 -16.41
CA GLY A 24 16.60 -0.14 -16.63
C GLY A 24 16.29 -1.01 -15.41
N GLN A 25 16.59 -0.56 -14.18
CA GLN A 25 16.17 -1.24 -12.96
C GLN A 25 14.86 -0.66 -12.44
N THR A 26 13.92 -1.54 -12.07
CA THR A 26 12.65 -1.17 -11.46
C THR A 26 12.47 -1.92 -10.14
N LEU A 27 12.10 -1.19 -9.08
CA LEU A 27 11.57 -1.79 -7.86
C LEU A 27 10.06 -1.95 -8.02
N VAL A 28 9.59 -3.18 -7.89
CA VAL A 28 8.15 -3.48 -7.79
C VAL A 28 7.84 -3.87 -6.35
N VAL A 29 6.94 -3.14 -5.71
CA VAL A 29 6.42 -3.50 -4.38
C VAL A 29 5.10 -4.22 -4.59
N MET A 30 5.08 -5.50 -4.25
CA MET A 30 3.89 -6.33 -4.24
C MET A 30 3.34 -6.39 -2.81
N ARG A 31 2.15 -5.89 -2.62
CA ARG A 31 1.43 -5.95 -1.34
C ARG A 31 0.35 -7.00 -1.42
N ALA A 32 0.42 -7.99 -0.56
CA ALA A 32 -0.56 -9.06 -0.42
C ALA A 32 -1.09 -9.18 1.02
N SER A 33 -0.74 -8.24 1.90
CA SER A 33 -1.18 -8.23 3.31
C SER A 33 -2.70 -8.16 3.44
N GLY A 34 -3.41 -7.53 2.49
CA GLY A 34 -4.87 -7.50 2.44
C GLY A 34 -5.54 -8.80 1.97
N CYS A 35 -4.76 -9.81 1.53
CA CYS A 35 -5.32 -11.05 0.97
C CYS A 35 -5.62 -12.13 2.01
N ALA A 36 -5.11 -12.02 3.24
CA ALA A 36 -5.31 -12.99 4.30
C ALA A 36 -5.36 -12.30 5.66
N ARG A 37 -6.29 -12.70 6.52
CA ARG A 37 -6.50 -12.13 7.85
C ARG A 37 -6.06 -13.09 8.95
N GLU A 38 -6.31 -14.37 8.79
CA GLU A 38 -6.01 -15.40 9.77
C GLU A 38 -4.57 -15.92 9.62
N GLU A 39 -3.92 -16.27 10.72
CA GLU A 39 -2.52 -16.70 10.74
C GLU A 39 -2.26 -17.93 9.86
N GLU A 40 -3.18 -18.90 9.86
CA GLU A 40 -3.08 -20.10 9.01
C GLU A 40 -3.17 -19.74 7.53
N GLN A 41 -4.06 -18.82 7.16
CA GLN A 41 -4.18 -18.32 5.79
C GLN A 41 -2.93 -17.58 5.36
N VAL A 42 -2.34 -16.75 6.25
CA VAL A 42 -1.09 -16.03 6.00
C VAL A 42 0.05 -16.99 5.71
N ALA A 43 0.21 -18.05 6.52
CA ALA A 43 1.26 -19.04 6.32
C ALA A 43 1.11 -19.78 4.99
N SER A 44 -0.12 -20.24 4.69
CA SER A 44 -0.44 -20.92 3.43
C SER A 44 -0.25 -20.00 2.22
N LEU A 45 -0.77 -18.77 2.28
CA LEU A 45 -0.64 -17.79 1.20
C LEU A 45 0.82 -17.44 0.94
N ARG A 46 1.61 -17.22 1.99
CA ARG A 46 3.05 -16.96 1.89
C ARG A 46 3.76 -18.08 1.14
N GLN A 47 3.53 -19.34 1.53
CA GLN A 47 4.13 -20.49 0.85
C GLN A 47 3.78 -20.54 -0.63
N ASN A 48 2.54 -20.24 -0.97
CA ASN A 48 2.08 -20.18 -2.35
C ASN A 48 2.68 -19.00 -3.13
N ILE A 49 2.83 -17.83 -2.50
CA ILE A 49 3.50 -16.67 -3.12
C ILE A 49 4.98 -17.01 -3.40
N ASP A 50 5.70 -17.56 -2.42
CA ASP A 50 7.08 -17.96 -2.58
C ASP A 50 7.24 -19.00 -3.71
N ALA A 51 6.31 -19.96 -3.81
CA ALA A 51 6.30 -20.96 -4.87
C ALA A 51 6.06 -20.38 -6.28
N VAL A 52 5.31 -19.28 -6.38
CA VAL A 52 5.09 -18.56 -7.63
C VAL A 52 6.29 -17.68 -7.98
N LEU A 53 6.80 -16.90 -7.01
CA LEU A 53 7.85 -15.92 -7.27
C LEU A 53 9.20 -16.56 -7.56
N THR A 54 9.58 -17.59 -6.80
CA THR A 54 10.94 -18.21 -6.88
C THR A 54 11.30 -18.64 -8.30
N PRO A 55 10.47 -19.40 -9.06
CA PRO A 55 10.82 -19.81 -10.40
C PRO A 55 10.74 -18.70 -11.44
N MET A 56 10.05 -17.60 -11.16
CA MET A 56 9.82 -16.52 -12.11
C MET A 56 10.85 -15.39 -12.02
N VAL A 57 11.44 -15.18 -10.84
CA VAL A 57 12.38 -14.06 -10.60
C VAL A 57 13.71 -14.25 -11.32
N ALA A 58 14.28 -15.46 -11.31
CA ALA A 58 15.56 -15.72 -11.94
C ALA A 58 15.56 -15.52 -13.47
N PRO A 59 14.57 -16.03 -14.24
CA PRO A 59 14.47 -15.75 -15.68
C PRO A 59 14.30 -14.27 -16.00
N ALA A 60 13.66 -13.49 -15.12
CA ALA A 60 13.49 -12.05 -15.25
C ALA A 60 14.76 -11.26 -14.88
N GLN A 61 15.88 -11.93 -14.58
CA GLN A 61 17.11 -11.32 -14.06
C GLN A 61 16.83 -10.42 -12.86
N GLY A 62 15.94 -10.88 -11.97
CA GLY A 62 15.45 -10.13 -10.85
C GLY A 62 15.93 -10.67 -9.51
N GLU A 63 15.63 -9.93 -8.48
CA GLU A 63 15.89 -10.26 -7.09
C GLU A 63 14.59 -10.06 -6.29
N SER A 64 14.30 -10.94 -5.32
CA SER A 64 13.12 -10.84 -4.48
C SER A 64 13.49 -10.70 -3.01
N TYR A 65 12.78 -9.81 -2.32
CA TYR A 65 13.00 -9.47 -0.92
C TYR A 65 11.67 -9.48 -0.19
N ARG A 66 11.61 -10.07 0.99
CA ARG A 66 10.42 -10.03 1.84
C ARG A 66 10.40 -8.73 2.65
N LEU A 67 9.37 -7.91 2.47
CA LEU A 67 9.21 -6.63 3.16
C LEU A 67 8.40 -6.76 4.45
N SER A 68 7.38 -7.62 4.45
CA SER A 68 6.52 -7.93 5.60
C SER A 68 6.11 -9.40 5.59
N ARG A 69 5.05 -9.75 6.33
CA ARG A 69 4.51 -11.13 6.36
C ARG A 69 4.10 -11.64 4.98
N LEU A 70 3.52 -10.78 4.13
CA LEU A 70 2.99 -11.09 2.80
C LEU A 70 3.42 -10.11 1.70
N ASP A 71 4.19 -9.05 2.04
CA ASP A 71 4.61 -8.07 1.06
C ASP A 71 6.04 -8.34 0.60
N TYR A 72 6.30 -8.09 -0.67
CA TYR A 72 7.58 -8.37 -1.32
C TYR A 72 8.06 -7.16 -2.12
N GLY A 73 9.37 -6.92 -2.08
CA GLY A 73 10.08 -6.04 -2.99
C GLY A 73 10.78 -6.86 -4.06
N LEU A 74 10.60 -6.50 -5.31
CA LEU A 74 11.20 -7.18 -6.46
C LEU A 74 12.03 -6.15 -7.24
N ILE A 75 13.33 -6.39 -7.39
CA ILE A 75 14.16 -5.60 -8.29
C ILE A 75 14.22 -6.36 -9.60
N LEU A 76 13.80 -5.73 -10.70
CA LEU A 76 13.72 -6.32 -12.04
C LEU A 76 14.53 -5.48 -13.02
N ASN A 77 15.08 -6.14 -14.04
CA ASN A 77 15.74 -5.45 -15.16
C ASN A 77 14.77 -5.28 -16.32
N ASP A 78 14.19 -4.08 -16.48
CA ASP A 78 13.18 -3.76 -17.52
C ASP A 78 13.65 -3.97 -18.96
N LYS A 79 14.96 -4.13 -19.19
CA LYS A 79 15.51 -4.41 -20.52
C LYS A 79 15.28 -5.85 -20.96
N SER A 80 15.02 -6.78 -20.03
CA SER A 80 14.72 -8.17 -20.37
C SER A 80 13.26 -8.33 -20.76
N GLU A 81 13.00 -9.12 -21.80
CA GLU A 81 11.63 -9.48 -22.23
C GLU A 81 10.90 -10.21 -21.09
N ALA A 82 11.59 -11.11 -20.40
CA ALA A 82 11.04 -11.84 -19.27
C ALA A 82 10.60 -10.91 -18.12
N ALA A 83 11.30 -9.80 -17.90
CA ALA A 83 10.90 -8.82 -16.88
C ALA A 83 9.63 -8.05 -17.27
N ARG A 84 9.44 -7.75 -18.55
CA ARG A 84 8.21 -7.07 -19.03
C ARG A 84 6.97 -7.95 -18.85
N GLU A 85 7.11 -9.25 -19.07
CA GLU A 85 6.02 -10.21 -18.87
C GLU A 85 5.86 -10.69 -17.42
N PHE A 86 6.85 -10.41 -16.58
CA PHE A 86 6.90 -10.92 -15.19
C PHE A 86 5.63 -10.53 -14.42
N ILE A 87 5.30 -9.25 -14.36
CA ILE A 87 4.17 -8.77 -13.56
C ILE A 87 2.82 -9.30 -14.04
N PRO A 88 2.48 -9.25 -15.36
CA PRO A 88 1.28 -9.90 -15.87
C PRO A 88 1.19 -11.38 -15.48
N ASN A 89 2.29 -12.12 -15.65
CA ASN A 89 2.33 -13.56 -15.38
C ASN A 89 2.20 -13.86 -13.87
N VAL A 90 2.88 -13.09 -13.00
CA VAL A 90 2.75 -13.20 -11.54
C VAL A 90 1.32 -12.88 -11.10
N LYS A 91 0.69 -11.82 -11.63
CA LYS A 91 -0.71 -11.48 -11.33
C LYS A 91 -1.64 -12.65 -11.65
N VAL A 92 -1.51 -13.25 -12.83
CA VAL A 92 -2.34 -14.39 -13.25
C VAL A 92 -2.12 -15.60 -12.35
N ALA A 93 -0.86 -15.90 -12.00
CA ALA A 93 -0.52 -17.04 -11.16
C ALA A 93 -1.04 -16.86 -9.72
N LEU A 94 -0.84 -15.67 -9.14
CA LEU A 94 -1.32 -15.37 -7.78
C LEU A 94 -2.84 -15.30 -7.72
N PHE A 95 -3.50 -14.77 -8.76
CA PHE A 95 -4.96 -14.78 -8.83
C PHE A 95 -5.52 -16.21 -8.78
N LYS A 96 -4.91 -17.17 -9.49
CA LYS A 96 -5.29 -18.57 -9.42
C LYS A 96 -5.10 -19.17 -8.02
N VAL A 97 -4.05 -18.76 -7.31
CA VAL A 97 -3.81 -19.17 -5.91
C VAL A 97 -4.87 -18.61 -4.98
N LEU A 98 -5.13 -17.29 -5.06
CA LEU A 98 -6.14 -16.62 -4.22
C LEU A 98 -7.55 -17.18 -4.45
N SER A 99 -7.91 -17.48 -5.70
CA SER A 99 -9.20 -18.08 -6.03
C SER A 99 -9.39 -19.48 -5.40
N LYS A 100 -8.31 -20.26 -5.26
CA LYS A 100 -8.37 -21.57 -4.59
C LYS A 100 -8.52 -21.43 -3.07
N ILE A 101 -7.85 -20.46 -2.47
CA ILE A 101 -7.94 -20.21 -1.01
C ILE A 101 -9.31 -19.66 -0.64
N GLY A 102 -9.87 -18.74 -1.44
CA GLY A 102 -11.21 -18.17 -1.23
C GLY A 102 -12.37 -19.16 -1.45
N ALA A 103 -12.20 -20.15 -2.30
CA ALA A 103 -13.24 -21.16 -2.57
C ALA A 103 -13.54 -22.08 -1.37
N GLY A 104 -12.64 -22.15 -0.36
CA GLY A 104 -12.83 -22.96 0.85
C GLY A 104 -13.70 -22.31 1.94
N GLY A 105 -14.03 -21.03 1.86
CA GLY A 105 -14.59 -20.26 2.97
C GLY A 105 -15.89 -19.49 2.72
N GLY A 106 -16.67 -19.79 1.67
CA GLY A 106 -18.00 -19.15 1.48
C GLY A 106 -17.97 -17.62 1.23
N ALA A 107 -16.81 -17.02 1.12
CA ALA A 107 -16.64 -15.61 0.78
C ALA A 107 -16.79 -15.41 -0.74
N ALA A 108 -17.32 -14.24 -1.15
CA ALA A 108 -17.48 -13.86 -2.54
C ALA A 108 -16.17 -14.08 -3.31
N GLN A 109 -16.23 -14.70 -4.49
CA GLN A 109 -15.05 -14.94 -5.32
C GLN A 109 -14.27 -13.64 -5.51
N PRO A 110 -12.94 -13.64 -5.26
CA PRO A 110 -12.13 -12.46 -5.48
C PRO A 110 -12.18 -12.06 -6.95
N THR A 111 -12.71 -10.90 -7.25
CA THR A 111 -12.61 -10.30 -8.58
C THR A 111 -11.24 -9.64 -8.72
N ALA A 112 -10.75 -9.45 -9.94
CA ALA A 112 -9.44 -8.84 -10.20
C ALA A 112 -9.24 -7.47 -9.52
N ASN A 113 -10.33 -6.76 -9.22
CA ASN A 113 -10.33 -5.46 -8.56
C ASN A 113 -10.48 -5.52 -7.03
N ASN A 114 -10.75 -6.71 -6.45
CA ASN A 114 -11.04 -6.86 -5.01
C ASN A 114 -10.16 -7.92 -4.34
N SER A 115 -9.04 -8.27 -4.95
CA SER A 115 -8.15 -9.34 -4.47
C SER A 115 -7.27 -8.93 -3.28
N GLY A 116 -7.23 -7.65 -2.91
CA GLY A 116 -6.29 -7.14 -1.91
C GLY A 116 -4.82 -7.18 -2.36
N LEU A 117 -4.56 -7.57 -3.60
CA LEU A 117 -3.22 -7.66 -4.17
C LEU A 117 -2.90 -6.38 -4.96
N VAL A 118 -1.90 -5.65 -4.51
CA VAL A 118 -1.48 -4.38 -5.12
C VAL A 118 -0.05 -4.47 -5.61
N PHE A 119 0.23 -3.90 -6.78
CA PHE A 119 1.58 -3.76 -7.34
C PHE A 119 1.89 -2.29 -7.59
N GLU A 120 2.94 -1.78 -6.95
CA GLU A 120 3.46 -0.45 -7.14
C GLU A 120 4.81 -0.54 -7.85
N HIS A 121 5.03 0.32 -8.84
CA HIS A 121 6.21 0.30 -9.70
C HIS A 121 7.02 1.58 -9.51
N TYR A 122 8.31 1.45 -9.28
CA TYR A 122 9.26 2.56 -9.11
C TYR A 122 10.42 2.36 -10.06
N ASN A 123 10.50 3.17 -11.12
CA ASN A 123 11.67 3.21 -11.99
C ASN A 123 12.84 3.82 -11.20
N LEU A 124 13.90 3.05 -10.95
CA LEU A 124 15.01 3.48 -10.10
C LEU A 124 15.87 4.59 -10.72
N ASP A 125 15.76 4.84 -12.02
CA ASP A 125 16.42 5.97 -12.67
C ASP A 125 15.75 7.32 -12.30
N VAL A 126 14.42 7.31 -12.11
CA VAL A 126 13.60 8.50 -11.89
C VAL A 126 13.06 8.57 -10.46
N ASP A 127 12.53 7.45 -9.93
CA ASP A 127 11.74 7.37 -8.70
C ASP A 127 12.55 6.87 -7.50
N PHE A 128 13.89 6.88 -7.56
CA PHE A 128 14.75 6.27 -6.53
C PHE A 128 14.44 6.77 -5.11
N ALA A 129 14.19 8.07 -4.95
CA ALA A 129 13.88 8.63 -3.63
C ALA A 129 12.54 8.11 -3.08
N ALA A 130 11.54 7.92 -3.95
CA ALA A 130 10.25 7.35 -3.58
C ALA A 130 10.40 5.86 -3.22
N ALA A 131 11.12 5.08 -4.03
CA ALA A 131 11.46 3.68 -3.78
C ALA A 131 12.17 3.50 -2.42
N ALA A 132 13.22 4.29 -2.17
CA ALA A 132 13.96 4.26 -0.91
C ALA A 132 13.06 4.61 0.29
N LYS A 133 12.18 5.61 0.17
CA LYS A 133 11.24 5.99 1.23
C LYS A 133 10.29 4.86 1.61
N ILE A 134 9.77 4.11 0.63
CA ILE A 134 8.91 2.95 0.88
C ILE A 134 9.67 1.88 1.66
N VAL A 135 10.87 1.51 1.22
CA VAL A 135 11.68 0.47 1.90
C VAL A 135 12.06 0.91 3.32
N VAL A 136 12.40 2.21 3.53
CA VAL A 136 12.61 2.79 4.88
C VAL A 136 11.36 2.64 5.75
N GLY A 137 10.16 2.84 5.18
CA GLY A 137 8.89 2.65 5.88
C GLY A 137 8.75 1.24 6.44
N TYR A 138 9.00 0.22 5.61
CA TYR A 138 9.01 -1.18 6.05
C TYR A 138 10.09 -1.46 7.11
N GLY A 139 11.29 -0.88 6.97
CA GLY A 139 12.37 -1.02 7.94
C GLY A 139 12.03 -0.43 9.32
N LYS A 140 11.34 0.71 9.35
CA LYS A 140 10.85 1.32 10.59
C LYS A 140 9.76 0.46 11.25
N ALA A 141 8.81 -0.05 10.48
CA ALA A 141 7.78 -0.96 10.96
C ALA A 141 8.38 -2.25 11.55
N ALA A 142 9.38 -2.84 10.88
CA ALA A 142 10.06 -4.03 11.35
C ALA A 142 10.90 -3.83 12.62
N LYS A 143 11.53 -2.66 12.80
CA LYS A 143 12.34 -2.31 13.99
C LYS A 143 11.50 -1.84 15.18
N GLY A 144 10.34 -1.23 14.92
CA GLY A 144 9.36 -0.86 15.97
C GLY A 144 8.64 -2.06 16.61
N GLY A 145 8.79 -3.24 16.03
CA GLY A 145 8.10 -4.48 16.40
C GLY A 145 8.65 -5.24 17.61
N GLN A 146 9.46 -4.62 18.51
CA GLN A 146 9.70 -5.18 19.85
C GLN A 146 8.68 -4.69 20.90
N GLY A 147 7.54 -4.16 20.46
CA GLY A 147 6.51 -3.66 21.36
C GLY A 147 5.10 -3.53 20.77
N ASN A 148 4.88 -3.99 19.55
CA ASN A 148 3.54 -4.30 19.03
C ASN A 148 3.72 -5.10 17.74
N GLU A 149 3.04 -6.22 17.61
CA GLU A 149 2.79 -6.91 16.35
C GLU A 149 1.94 -5.96 15.48
N GLY A 150 2.60 -5.02 14.81
CA GLY A 150 1.93 -3.88 14.23
C GLY A 150 1.80 -3.98 12.72
N GLY A 151 0.78 -4.62 12.25
CA GLY A 151 -0.11 -3.97 11.30
C GLY A 151 -0.68 -2.74 12.00
N ASP A 152 -0.96 -1.65 11.29
CA ASP A 152 -1.74 -0.56 11.82
C ASP A 152 -2.94 -1.20 12.53
N ARG A 153 -3.14 -0.88 13.81
CA ARG A 153 -4.24 -1.48 14.56
C ARG A 153 -5.59 -1.05 13.98
N GLU A 154 -6.59 -1.87 14.16
CA GLU A 154 -7.94 -1.58 13.72
C GLU A 154 -8.47 -0.25 14.30
N LEU A 155 -9.25 0.48 13.52
CA LEU A 155 -9.95 1.69 13.93
C LEU A 155 -10.95 1.38 15.04
N THR A 156 -10.81 2.04 16.19
CA THR A 156 -11.66 1.84 17.37
C THR A 156 -12.57 3.03 17.63
N GLU A 157 -13.59 2.84 18.47
CA GLU A 157 -14.45 3.92 18.96
C GLU A 157 -13.66 5.01 19.69
N HIS A 158 -12.59 4.62 20.38
CA HIS A 158 -11.70 5.57 21.07
C HIS A 158 -11.04 6.53 20.08
N ASP A 159 -10.66 6.05 18.90
CA ASP A 159 -10.04 6.89 17.86
C ASP A 159 -11.04 7.87 17.25
N LEU A 160 -12.28 7.42 17.02
CA LEU A 160 -13.35 8.30 16.57
C LEU A 160 -13.65 9.37 17.62
N LYS A 161 -13.68 9.01 18.91
CA LYS A 161 -13.84 9.96 20.01
C LYS A 161 -12.69 10.97 20.06
N LYS A 162 -11.44 10.52 19.88
CA LYS A 162 -10.25 11.38 19.81
C LYS A 162 -10.36 12.42 18.69
N LEU A 163 -10.90 12.03 17.52
CA LEU A 163 -11.17 12.96 16.41
C LEU A 163 -12.21 14.01 16.81
N ILE A 164 -13.33 13.58 17.40
CA ILE A 164 -14.43 14.47 17.83
C ILE A 164 -13.93 15.46 18.89
N ASP A 165 -13.17 14.98 19.87
CA ASP A 165 -12.61 15.82 20.92
C ASP A 165 -11.57 16.80 20.34
N GLY A 166 -10.77 16.35 19.38
CA GLY A 166 -9.85 17.22 18.62
C GLY A 166 -10.56 18.31 17.84
N TYR A 167 -11.65 17.95 17.15
CA TYR A 167 -12.51 18.92 16.45
C TYR A 167 -13.08 19.96 17.43
N ARG A 168 -13.67 19.53 18.55
CA ARG A 168 -14.22 20.42 19.59
C ARG A 168 -13.17 21.36 20.16
N LYS A 169 -11.95 20.85 20.42
CA LYS A 169 -10.83 21.61 20.98
C LYS A 169 -10.28 22.65 20.02
N LEU A 170 -10.16 22.31 18.73
CA LEU A 170 -9.66 23.23 17.71
C LEU A 170 -10.70 24.27 17.32
N GLY A 171 -11.98 23.91 17.38
CA GLY A 171 -13.08 24.67 16.83
C GLY A 171 -13.24 24.45 15.30
N PRO A 172 -14.48 24.67 14.77
CA PRO A 172 -14.80 24.34 13.39
C PRO A 172 -13.90 25.06 12.38
N ASP A 173 -13.73 26.36 12.50
CA ASP A 173 -12.96 27.15 11.53
C ASP A 173 -11.51 26.69 11.45
N LYS A 174 -10.86 26.48 12.59
CA LYS A 174 -9.46 26.05 12.62
C LYS A 174 -9.30 24.62 12.14
N PHE A 175 -10.25 23.74 12.46
CA PHE A 175 -10.24 22.36 12.00
C PHE A 175 -10.38 22.30 10.47
N LEU A 176 -11.37 22.98 9.90
CA LEU A 176 -11.59 23.03 8.45
C LEU A 176 -10.40 23.68 7.72
N ASN A 177 -9.87 24.78 8.22
CA ASN A 177 -8.68 25.41 7.63
C ASN A 177 -7.45 24.51 7.63
N THR A 178 -7.35 23.59 8.61
CA THR A 178 -6.21 22.67 8.72
C THR A 178 -6.36 21.44 7.84
N PHE A 179 -7.55 20.84 7.80
CA PHE A 179 -7.76 19.51 7.24
C PHE A 179 -8.60 19.48 5.96
N CYS A 180 -9.41 20.53 5.70
CA CYS A 180 -10.21 20.61 4.49
C CYS A 180 -9.33 21.02 3.28
N ARG A 181 -9.62 20.40 2.13
CA ARG A 181 -8.97 20.68 0.84
C ARG A 181 -10.04 21.05 -0.18
N GLY A 182 -9.69 21.93 -1.10
CA GLY A 182 -10.55 22.27 -2.24
C GLY A 182 -9.96 21.68 -3.51
N GLN A 183 -10.80 21.00 -4.29
CA GLN A 183 -10.48 20.50 -5.62
C GLN A 183 -11.35 21.19 -6.66
N GLN A 184 -10.72 21.79 -7.67
CA GLN A 184 -11.46 22.39 -8.78
C GLN A 184 -11.86 21.32 -9.80
N ILE A 185 -13.13 21.21 -10.10
CA ILE A 185 -13.67 20.38 -11.16
C ILE A 185 -13.83 21.27 -12.40
N CYS A 186 -13.05 20.95 -13.43
CA CYS A 186 -12.99 21.72 -14.66
C CYS A 186 -13.66 20.97 -15.80
N VAL A 187 -14.28 21.70 -16.72
CA VAL A 187 -14.75 21.18 -18.00
C VAL A 187 -13.72 21.54 -19.06
N MET A 188 -13.29 20.54 -19.81
CA MET A 188 -12.48 20.71 -21.02
C MET A 188 -13.44 20.76 -22.22
N PRO A 189 -13.72 21.93 -22.80
CA PRO A 189 -14.48 22.01 -24.05
C PRO A 189 -13.61 21.49 -25.20
N GLU A 190 -14.24 20.99 -26.26
CA GLU A 190 -13.51 20.55 -27.48
C GLU A 190 -12.68 21.68 -28.09
N ARG A 191 -13.10 22.92 -27.92
CA ARG A 191 -12.37 24.13 -28.33
C ARG A 191 -12.52 25.22 -27.27
N GLY A 192 -11.39 25.86 -26.93
CA GLY A 192 -11.35 26.98 -26.00
C GLY A 192 -10.66 26.66 -24.66
N PRO A 193 -10.60 27.64 -23.74
CA PRO A 193 -9.91 27.48 -22.48
C PRO A 193 -10.67 26.55 -21.52
N ILE A 194 -9.93 25.87 -20.64
CA ILE A 194 -10.49 25.10 -19.53
C ILE A 194 -11.28 26.05 -18.61
N LYS A 195 -12.50 25.64 -18.25
CA LYS A 195 -13.36 26.40 -17.35
C LYS A 195 -13.63 25.63 -16.08
N THR A 196 -13.39 26.25 -14.93
CA THR A 196 -13.80 25.69 -13.63
C THR A 196 -15.33 25.67 -13.57
N LYS A 197 -15.92 24.50 -13.35
CA LYS A 197 -17.35 24.28 -13.21
C LYS A 197 -17.81 24.40 -11.77
N MET A 198 -17.03 23.81 -10.86
CA MET A 198 -17.31 23.83 -9.42
C MET A 198 -16.02 23.58 -8.63
N THR A 199 -16.08 23.90 -7.35
CA THR A 199 -15.05 23.49 -6.39
C THR A 199 -15.67 22.50 -5.42
N GLU A 200 -15.09 21.32 -5.31
CA GLU A 200 -15.43 20.32 -4.31
C GLU A 200 -14.54 20.53 -3.08
N TYR A 201 -15.14 20.52 -1.91
CA TYR A 201 -14.40 20.56 -0.65
C TYR A 201 -14.49 19.19 0.02
N PHE A 202 -13.38 18.71 0.57
CA PHE A 202 -13.30 17.43 1.27
C PHE A 202 -12.24 17.46 2.37
N ILE A 203 -12.41 16.61 3.37
CA ILE A 203 -11.38 16.38 4.38
C ILE A 203 -10.53 15.20 3.91
N GLY A 204 -9.24 15.45 3.66
CA GLY A 204 -8.30 14.43 3.26
C GLY A 204 -7.97 13.49 4.44
N ILE A 205 -8.36 12.21 4.33
CA ILE A 205 -8.12 11.21 5.38
C ILE A 205 -6.64 11.12 5.75
N ASP A 206 -5.75 11.21 4.77
CA ASP A 206 -4.30 11.19 5.02
C ASP A 206 -3.82 12.35 5.91
N SER A 207 -4.50 13.51 5.83
CA SER A 207 -4.18 14.65 6.70
C SER A 207 -4.57 14.41 8.17
N LEU A 208 -5.52 13.51 8.41
CA LEU A 208 -5.98 13.12 9.75
C LEU A 208 -5.17 11.98 10.37
N LYS A 209 -4.47 11.17 9.55
CA LYS A 209 -3.71 10.00 10.04
C LYS A 209 -2.76 10.38 11.16
N LYS A 210 -1.81 11.28 10.89
CA LYS A 210 -0.78 11.64 11.86
C LYS A 210 -1.31 12.22 13.17
N PRO A 211 -2.28 13.17 13.19
CA PRO A 211 -2.76 13.76 14.43
C PRO A 211 -3.77 12.91 15.21
N PHE A 212 -4.56 12.06 14.54
CA PHE A 212 -5.66 11.34 15.18
C PHE A 212 -5.57 9.82 15.08
N PHE A 213 -4.98 9.30 14.01
CA PHE A 213 -5.00 7.88 13.64
C PHE A 213 -3.60 7.30 13.42
N ASP A 214 -2.61 7.78 14.19
CA ASP A 214 -1.25 7.26 14.09
C ASP A 214 -1.22 5.78 14.48
N GLY A 215 -0.68 4.94 13.58
CA GLY A 215 -0.67 3.48 13.73
C GLY A 215 -2.06 2.82 13.65
N VAL A 216 -3.01 3.43 12.92
CA VAL A 216 -4.35 2.88 12.69
C VAL A 216 -4.54 2.55 11.21
N ASP A 217 -4.94 1.31 10.91
CA ASP A 217 -5.42 0.93 9.58
C ASP A 217 -6.90 1.32 9.45
N LEU A 218 -7.15 2.36 8.67
CA LEU A 218 -8.50 2.85 8.43
C LEU A 218 -9.30 1.96 7.45
N SER A 219 -8.64 1.04 6.74
CA SER A 219 -9.26 0.16 5.75
C SER A 219 -9.69 -1.20 6.29
N GLU A 220 -9.21 -1.58 7.47
CA GLU A 220 -9.40 -2.93 8.01
C GLU A 220 -10.84 -3.17 8.50
N ASN A 221 -11.52 -2.12 9.01
CA ASN A 221 -12.89 -2.21 9.52
C ASN A 221 -13.83 -1.31 8.73
N SER A 222 -14.58 -1.88 7.78
CA SER A 222 -15.49 -1.15 6.90
C SER A 222 -16.62 -0.42 7.66
N ASP A 223 -17.12 -1.00 8.76
CA ASP A 223 -18.22 -0.42 9.54
C ASP A 223 -17.73 0.83 10.31
N ARG A 224 -16.57 0.73 10.93
CA ARG A 224 -15.94 1.85 11.63
C ARG A 224 -15.47 2.94 10.67
N PHE A 225 -14.98 2.55 9.49
CA PHE A 225 -14.67 3.50 8.43
C PHE A 225 -15.94 4.24 7.96
N GLY A 226 -17.08 3.54 7.85
CA GLY A 226 -18.37 4.16 7.56
C GLY A 226 -18.84 5.13 8.67
N GLU A 227 -18.55 4.85 9.94
CA GLU A 227 -18.79 5.79 11.05
C GLU A 227 -17.89 7.02 10.95
N LEU A 228 -16.60 6.83 10.64
CA LEU A 228 -15.65 7.93 10.42
C LEU A 228 -16.14 8.87 9.31
N THR A 229 -16.54 8.35 8.17
CA THR A 229 -17.04 9.18 7.05
C THR A 229 -18.28 9.97 7.44
N LYS A 230 -19.24 9.37 8.16
CA LYS A 230 -20.42 10.08 8.68
C LYS A 230 -20.05 11.21 9.65
N ILE A 231 -19.05 11.00 10.51
CA ILE A 231 -18.55 12.06 11.40
C ILE A 231 -17.96 13.19 10.58
N LEU A 232 -17.14 12.90 9.58
CA LEU A 232 -16.52 13.90 8.72
C LEU A 232 -17.57 14.69 7.90
N ASP A 233 -18.57 14.02 7.37
CA ASP A 233 -19.69 14.65 6.66
C ASP A 233 -20.52 15.58 7.58
N THR A 234 -20.57 15.27 8.88
CA THR A 234 -21.26 16.12 9.86
C THR A 234 -20.44 17.36 10.23
N ILE A 235 -19.11 17.27 10.13
CA ILE A 235 -18.17 18.36 10.41
C ILE A 235 -18.12 19.36 9.26
N MET A 236 -18.33 18.93 8.03
CA MET A 236 -18.32 19.75 6.82
C MET A 236 -19.64 20.50 6.63
#